data_55c80589731ace79119a39bc06947ac2
#
_entry.id   55c80589731ace79119a39bc06947ac2
#
_cell.length_a   1.000
_cell.length_b   1.000
_cell.length_c   1.000
_cell.angle_alpha   90.00
_cell.angle_beta   90.00
_cell.angle_gamma   90.00
#
_symmetry.space_group_name_H-M   'P 1'
#
loop_
_entity.id
_entity.type
_entity.pdbx_description
1 polymer ?
#
loop_
_entity_poly.entity_id
_entity_poly.type
_entity_poly.pdbx_seq_one_letter_code
_entity_poly.pdbx_strand_id
1 'polypeptide(L)'
;DAQSKKPFTYLLVDEFQDCNSVQYEIIKMLYTTGGNVFAVGDDDQAIYGFRGADPGIMQRFRKEYVNADQVVLGRNYRCVPEIVDVSAKVIACNRQRVSKQLTSGREAGGSVLLKGFPGGAEERSYILEQCQGKTPLELERFAVLFRTNSSMGVFEAQLMQAGIPFVTREKITSVYGHFVTRDVMDYFRAAYGCRERQLFLRIWNRPRLRVGRESLDSPVVDFGRIRRFYSEAPYENPAAVRDVEQFERKLEQLGRFSLELGITFIRRGFGYEDYLRRKAGSNRELLENWLEILDWLEEDCRGHENFEKWERCQEQAARQLSQEGTGGNTQKKGIHILTMHAAKGLEYDRVFLMDVNEGTIPYHKAV
;
A
#
# COMPACT_ATOMS: atom_id res chain seq x y z
N ASP A 1 -31.71 -7.29 30.01
CA ASP A 1 -33.01 -6.89 30.57
C ASP A 1 -33.97 -6.58 29.43
N ALA A 2 -34.99 -7.46 29.25
CA ALA A 2 -35.97 -7.41 28.17
C ALA A 2 -37.03 -6.28 28.29
N GLN A 3 -36.77 -5.26 29.06
CA GLN A 3 -37.67 -4.10 29.28
C GLN A 3 -37.09 -2.75 28.85
N SER A 4 -36.03 -2.75 28.03
CA SER A 4 -35.60 -1.51 27.38
C SER A 4 -36.74 -1.05 26.46
N LYS A 5 -37.39 0.06 26.77
CA LYS A 5 -38.39 0.72 25.91
C LYS A 5 -37.73 0.93 24.57
N LYS A 6 -38.27 0.34 23.48
CA LYS A 6 -37.83 0.60 22.12
C LYS A 6 -37.90 2.10 21.87
N PRO A 7 -36.77 2.80 21.72
CA PRO A 7 -36.78 4.27 21.88
C PRO A 7 -37.25 4.98 20.61
N PHE A 8 -37.37 4.29 19.46
CA PHE A 8 -37.60 4.95 18.17
C PHE A 8 -38.86 4.43 17.49
N THR A 9 -39.71 5.34 17.02
CA THR A 9 -40.87 5.05 16.15
C THR A 9 -40.42 5.02 14.68
N TYR A 10 -39.41 5.82 14.30
CA TYR A 10 -38.81 5.88 12.98
C TYR A 10 -37.30 5.61 13.09
N LEU A 11 -36.80 4.72 12.27
CA LEU A 11 -35.36 4.40 12.18
C LEU A 11 -34.91 4.49 10.73
N LEU A 12 -33.96 5.38 10.48
CA LEU A 12 -33.36 5.56 9.16
C LEU A 12 -31.93 5.03 9.22
N VAL A 13 -31.59 4.14 8.29
CA VAL A 13 -30.26 3.51 8.20
C VAL A 13 -29.71 3.77 6.81
N ASP A 14 -28.59 4.49 6.77
CA ASP A 14 -27.84 4.74 5.54
C ASP A 14 -26.71 3.73 5.38
N GLU A 15 -26.20 3.55 4.15
CA GLU A 15 -25.15 2.58 3.80
C GLU A 15 -25.44 1.16 4.35
N PHE A 16 -26.71 0.74 4.25
CA PHE A 16 -27.20 -0.48 4.89
C PHE A 16 -26.43 -1.74 4.43
N GLN A 17 -25.89 -1.77 3.21
CA GLN A 17 -25.08 -2.88 2.68
C GLN A 17 -23.78 -3.12 3.48
N ASP A 18 -23.32 -2.16 4.28
CA ASP A 18 -22.09 -2.29 5.08
C ASP A 18 -22.35 -2.85 6.49
N CYS A 19 -23.62 -3.10 6.83
CA CYS A 19 -23.99 -3.67 8.13
C CYS A 19 -23.60 -5.15 8.21
N ASN A 20 -23.10 -5.57 9.37
CA ASN A 20 -22.94 -6.97 9.71
C ASN A 20 -24.22 -7.54 10.38
N SER A 21 -24.26 -8.86 10.54
CA SER A 21 -25.42 -9.54 11.14
C SER A 21 -25.75 -9.06 12.56
N VAL A 22 -24.73 -8.70 13.39
CA VAL A 22 -24.94 -8.20 14.74
C VAL A 22 -25.59 -6.80 14.71
N GLN A 23 -25.08 -5.91 13.85
CA GLN A 23 -25.65 -4.58 13.65
C GLN A 23 -27.11 -4.66 13.18
N TYR A 24 -27.39 -5.62 12.28
CA TYR A 24 -28.76 -5.84 11.82
C TYR A 24 -29.70 -6.29 12.95
N GLU A 25 -29.26 -7.19 13.83
CA GLU A 25 -30.07 -7.55 15.02
C GLU A 25 -30.27 -6.36 15.97
N ILE A 26 -29.26 -5.50 16.16
CA ILE A 26 -29.39 -4.26 16.92
C ILE A 26 -30.43 -3.34 16.28
N ILE A 27 -30.44 -3.17 14.95
CA ILE A 27 -31.43 -2.38 14.23
C ILE A 27 -32.84 -2.89 14.52
N LYS A 28 -33.05 -4.22 14.47
CA LYS A 28 -34.36 -4.84 14.80
C LYS A 28 -34.79 -4.61 16.24
N MET A 29 -33.86 -4.47 17.17
CA MET A 29 -34.16 -4.18 18.59
C MET A 29 -34.45 -2.72 18.84
N LEU A 30 -34.03 -1.79 18.03
CA LEU A 30 -34.10 -0.35 18.26
C LEU A 30 -35.45 0.26 17.89
N TYR A 31 -36.26 -0.34 17.04
CA TYR A 31 -37.56 0.21 16.68
C TYR A 31 -38.75 -0.51 17.36
N THR A 32 -39.85 0.19 17.54
CA THR A 32 -41.06 -0.38 18.16
C THR A 32 -41.84 -1.25 17.19
N THR A 33 -42.58 -2.22 17.71
CA THR A 33 -43.58 -2.95 16.92
C THR A 33 -44.62 -1.95 16.36
N GLY A 34 -44.75 -1.92 15.03
CA GLY A 34 -45.55 -0.92 14.32
C GLY A 34 -44.82 0.39 13.99
N GLY A 35 -43.52 0.50 14.34
CA GLY A 35 -42.64 1.57 13.86
C GLY A 35 -42.25 1.41 12.40
N ASN A 36 -41.57 2.43 11.86
CA ASN A 36 -41.11 2.48 10.49
C ASN A 36 -39.59 2.35 10.43
N VAL A 37 -39.07 1.44 9.58
CA VAL A 37 -37.64 1.31 9.28
C VAL A 37 -37.44 1.69 7.82
N PHE A 38 -36.55 2.66 7.59
CA PHE A 38 -36.15 3.11 6.26
C PHE A 38 -34.68 2.81 6.07
N ALA A 39 -34.36 1.88 5.16
CA ALA A 39 -33.00 1.47 4.87
C ALA A 39 -32.60 1.92 3.48
N VAL A 40 -31.47 2.61 3.36
CA VAL A 40 -30.86 3.05 2.11
C VAL A 40 -29.54 2.32 1.94
N GLY A 41 -29.28 1.80 0.74
CA GLY A 41 -28.05 1.10 0.45
C GLY A 41 -27.91 0.69 -1.00
N ASP A 42 -26.73 0.32 -1.38
CA ASP A 42 -26.35 -0.17 -2.70
C ASP A 42 -25.51 -1.42 -2.56
N ASP A 43 -26.09 -2.59 -2.84
CA ASP A 43 -25.41 -3.88 -2.75
C ASP A 43 -24.17 -3.99 -3.67
N ASP A 44 -24.14 -3.25 -4.79
CA ASP A 44 -22.99 -3.16 -5.68
C ASP A 44 -21.80 -2.39 -5.03
N GLN A 45 -22.05 -1.65 -3.94
CA GLN A 45 -21.04 -0.92 -3.17
C GLN A 45 -20.64 -1.61 -1.87
N ALA A 46 -21.04 -2.86 -1.64
CA ALA A 46 -20.70 -3.65 -0.47
C ALA A 46 -19.24 -4.13 -0.52
N ILE A 47 -18.28 -3.28 -0.09
CA ILE A 47 -16.84 -3.58 -0.16
C ILE A 47 -16.21 -3.92 1.21
N TYR A 48 -17.00 -3.92 2.30
CA TYR A 48 -16.51 -4.18 3.65
C TYR A 48 -16.74 -5.62 4.16
N GLY A 49 -16.89 -6.59 3.27
CA GLY A 49 -17.01 -8.02 3.62
C GLY A 49 -15.88 -8.52 4.54
N PHE A 50 -14.65 -8.02 4.38
CA PHE A 50 -13.50 -8.32 5.23
C PHE A 50 -13.63 -7.79 6.68
N ARG A 51 -14.56 -6.86 6.93
CA ARG A 51 -14.94 -6.38 8.27
C ARG A 51 -16.18 -7.07 8.80
N GLY A 52 -16.68 -8.11 8.11
CA GLY A 52 -17.84 -8.88 8.50
C GLY A 52 -19.17 -8.30 7.99
N ALA A 53 -19.17 -7.32 7.08
CA ALA A 53 -20.39 -6.89 6.39
C ALA A 53 -21.02 -8.09 5.66
N ASP A 54 -22.34 -8.19 5.73
CA ASP A 54 -23.10 -9.28 5.12
C ASP A 54 -23.59 -8.88 3.72
N PRO A 55 -23.01 -9.41 2.61
CA PRO A 55 -23.45 -9.06 1.27
C PRO A 55 -24.92 -9.37 1.00
N GLY A 56 -25.51 -10.31 1.74
CA GLY A 56 -26.91 -10.72 1.62
C GLY A 56 -27.90 -9.89 2.46
N ILE A 57 -27.41 -8.88 3.21
CA ILE A 57 -28.25 -8.16 4.19
C ILE A 57 -29.44 -7.45 3.55
N MET A 58 -29.27 -6.87 2.36
CA MET A 58 -30.35 -6.22 1.62
C MET A 58 -31.43 -7.23 1.23
N GLN A 59 -31.04 -8.42 0.78
CA GLN A 59 -31.97 -9.49 0.42
C GLN A 59 -32.66 -10.06 1.67
N ARG A 60 -31.93 -10.17 2.81
CA ARG A 60 -32.50 -10.60 4.08
C ARG A 60 -33.55 -9.62 4.58
N PHE A 61 -33.26 -8.33 4.55
CA PHE A 61 -34.22 -7.27 4.90
C PHE A 61 -35.52 -7.41 4.10
N ARG A 62 -35.43 -7.58 2.77
CA ARG A 62 -36.62 -7.76 1.91
C ARG A 62 -37.44 -9.01 2.25
N LYS A 63 -36.78 -10.10 2.66
CA LYS A 63 -37.48 -11.34 3.08
C LYS A 63 -38.16 -11.20 4.42
N GLU A 64 -37.58 -10.46 5.35
CA GLU A 64 -38.12 -10.27 6.71
C GLU A 64 -39.20 -9.19 6.73
N TYR A 65 -39.07 -8.16 5.92
CA TYR A 65 -40.05 -7.07 5.80
C TYR A 65 -40.84 -7.17 4.49
N VAL A 66 -41.69 -8.19 4.38
CA VAL A 66 -42.43 -8.52 3.14
C VAL A 66 -43.35 -7.41 2.65
N ASN A 67 -43.79 -6.50 3.52
CA ASN A 67 -44.62 -5.36 3.21
C ASN A 67 -43.83 -4.06 2.99
N ALA A 68 -42.48 -4.13 2.96
CA ALA A 68 -41.66 -2.95 2.70
C ALA A 68 -41.76 -2.53 1.24
N ASP A 69 -42.05 -1.26 1.00
CA ASP A 69 -41.96 -0.68 -0.34
C ASP A 69 -40.49 -0.56 -0.74
N GLN A 70 -40.24 -0.85 -2.01
CA GLN A 70 -38.89 -0.72 -2.57
C GLN A 70 -38.87 0.33 -3.67
N VAL A 71 -37.99 1.31 -3.50
CA VAL A 71 -37.72 2.33 -4.53
C VAL A 71 -36.29 2.16 -5.04
N VAL A 72 -36.12 2.10 -6.35
CA VAL A 72 -34.80 2.04 -7.00
C VAL A 72 -34.43 3.42 -7.53
N LEU A 73 -33.32 3.97 -7.04
CA LEU A 73 -32.75 5.23 -7.52
C LEU A 73 -31.88 4.94 -8.74
N GLY A 74 -32.47 4.96 -9.93
CA GLY A 74 -31.81 4.59 -11.18
C GLY A 74 -31.00 5.70 -11.86
N ARG A 75 -31.01 6.94 -11.31
CA ARG A 75 -30.32 8.08 -11.93
C ARG A 75 -29.08 8.47 -11.14
N ASN A 76 -27.92 8.37 -11.79
CA ASN A 76 -26.62 8.77 -11.24
C ASN A 76 -26.31 10.22 -11.65
N TYR A 77 -26.19 11.11 -10.67
CA TYR A 77 -25.90 12.53 -10.89
C TYR A 77 -24.41 12.89 -10.77
N ARG A 78 -23.58 11.94 -10.32
CA ARG A 78 -22.13 12.13 -10.11
C ARG A 78 -21.32 11.92 -11.38
N CYS A 79 -21.55 10.79 -12.04
CA CYS A 79 -20.70 10.33 -13.14
C CYS A 79 -21.34 10.62 -14.51
N VAL A 80 -20.48 10.88 -15.48
CA VAL A 80 -20.87 10.97 -16.91
C VAL A 80 -21.27 9.59 -17.46
N PRO A 81 -22.04 9.52 -18.58
CA PRO A 81 -22.51 8.26 -19.13
C PRO A 81 -21.40 7.22 -19.36
N GLU A 82 -20.25 7.64 -19.86
CA GLU A 82 -19.12 6.77 -20.20
C GLU A 82 -18.60 6.01 -18.97
N ILE A 83 -18.60 6.64 -17.79
CA ILE A 83 -18.18 5.99 -16.53
C ILE A 83 -19.29 5.07 -16.02
N VAL A 84 -20.56 5.50 -16.09
CA VAL A 84 -21.72 4.68 -15.67
C VAL A 84 -21.77 3.40 -16.49
N ASP A 85 -21.58 3.47 -17.81
CA ASP A 85 -21.64 2.32 -18.72
C ASP A 85 -20.50 1.31 -18.43
N VAL A 86 -19.28 1.79 -18.21
CA VAL A 86 -18.14 0.91 -17.89
C VAL A 86 -18.33 0.25 -16.53
N SER A 87 -18.72 1.01 -15.50
CA SER A 87 -18.96 0.47 -14.16
C SER A 87 -20.11 -0.55 -14.16
N ALA A 88 -21.17 -0.30 -14.92
CA ALA A 88 -22.27 -1.25 -15.07
C ALA A 88 -21.82 -2.57 -15.71
N LYS A 89 -20.92 -2.54 -16.70
CA LYS A 89 -20.34 -3.75 -17.31
C LYS A 89 -19.48 -4.53 -16.33
N VAL A 90 -18.66 -3.84 -15.53
CA VAL A 90 -17.82 -4.49 -14.52
C VAL A 90 -18.69 -5.18 -13.48
N ILE A 91 -19.67 -4.47 -12.90
CA ILE A 91 -20.48 -5.03 -11.82
C ILE A 91 -21.46 -6.11 -12.30
N ALA A 92 -21.80 -6.16 -13.59
CA ALA A 92 -22.65 -7.20 -14.17
C ALA A 92 -22.06 -8.61 -14.04
N CYS A 93 -20.75 -8.74 -13.81
CA CYS A 93 -20.10 -10.02 -13.53
C CYS A 93 -20.56 -10.63 -12.19
N ASN A 94 -21.05 -9.83 -11.23
CA ASN A 94 -21.57 -10.31 -9.97
C ASN A 94 -22.95 -10.93 -10.14
N ARG A 95 -23.11 -12.18 -9.69
CA ARG A 95 -24.37 -12.94 -9.82
C ARG A 95 -25.37 -12.67 -8.68
N GLN A 96 -24.87 -12.31 -7.50
CA GLN A 96 -25.69 -12.06 -6.29
C GLN A 96 -25.86 -10.56 -6.08
N ARG A 97 -26.77 -9.95 -6.85
CA ARG A 97 -27.06 -8.51 -6.76
C ARG A 97 -28.51 -8.20 -7.06
N VAL A 98 -28.98 -7.06 -6.60
CA VAL A 98 -30.28 -6.51 -7.02
C VAL A 98 -30.11 -5.92 -8.42
N SER A 99 -30.86 -6.45 -9.39
CA SER A 99 -30.82 -5.91 -10.76
C SER A 99 -31.35 -4.49 -10.79
N LYS A 100 -30.53 -3.57 -11.30
CA LYS A 100 -30.89 -2.16 -11.47
C LYS A 100 -30.29 -1.62 -12.75
N GLN A 101 -31.01 -0.72 -13.40
CA GLN A 101 -30.49 0.02 -14.56
C GLN A 101 -30.12 1.43 -14.08
N LEU A 102 -28.85 1.80 -14.26
CA LEU A 102 -28.34 3.12 -13.93
C LEU A 102 -28.23 3.95 -15.21
N THR A 103 -28.72 5.18 -15.14
CA THR A 103 -28.55 6.17 -16.21
C THR A 103 -27.84 7.41 -15.64
N SER A 104 -27.00 8.04 -16.45
CA SER A 104 -26.37 9.29 -16.04
C SER A 104 -27.38 10.45 -16.07
N GLY A 105 -27.31 11.32 -15.08
CA GLY A 105 -27.97 12.62 -15.06
C GLY A 105 -27.11 13.75 -15.64
N ARG A 106 -25.89 13.44 -16.08
CA ARG A 106 -24.95 14.38 -16.69
C ARG A 106 -24.88 14.20 -18.19
N GLU A 107 -24.47 15.24 -18.90
CA GLU A 107 -24.17 15.17 -20.34
C GLU A 107 -22.93 14.31 -20.60
N ALA A 108 -22.88 13.65 -21.76
CA ALA A 108 -21.71 12.94 -22.24
C ALA A 108 -20.54 13.90 -22.49
N GLY A 109 -19.32 13.41 -22.37
CA GLY A 109 -18.10 14.22 -22.61
C GLY A 109 -16.94 13.84 -21.70
N GLY A 110 -17.09 12.76 -20.93
CA GLY A 110 -15.99 12.13 -20.20
C GLY A 110 -15.29 11.05 -21.02
N SER A 111 -14.30 10.42 -20.42
CA SER A 111 -13.61 9.28 -21.01
C SER A 111 -13.15 8.29 -19.97
N VAL A 112 -13.16 7.01 -20.33
CA VAL A 112 -12.50 5.95 -19.58
C VAL A 112 -11.35 5.43 -20.44
N LEU A 113 -10.12 5.60 -19.95
CA LEU A 113 -8.91 5.21 -20.67
C LEU A 113 -8.28 4.01 -19.96
N LEU A 114 -8.02 2.96 -20.72
CA LEU A 114 -7.17 1.84 -20.29
C LEU A 114 -5.82 1.98 -21.00
N LYS A 115 -4.74 2.06 -20.21
CA LYS A 115 -3.39 2.21 -20.72
C LYS A 115 -2.47 1.15 -20.11
N GLY A 116 -1.74 0.44 -20.95
CA GLY A 116 -0.72 -0.53 -20.53
C GLY A 116 0.65 0.13 -20.44
N PHE A 117 1.45 -0.33 -19.48
CA PHE A 117 2.82 0.11 -19.24
C PHE A 117 3.74 -1.10 -19.12
N PRO A 118 5.04 -0.98 -19.44
CA PRO A 118 6.02 -2.05 -19.25
C PRO A 118 6.22 -2.43 -17.78
N GLY A 119 6.04 -1.47 -16.86
CA GLY A 119 6.18 -1.65 -15.42
C GLY A 119 5.55 -0.52 -14.62
N GLY A 120 5.56 -0.65 -13.29
CA GLY A 120 4.97 0.32 -12.37
C GLY A 120 5.69 1.67 -12.37
N ALA A 121 6.99 1.71 -12.72
CA ALA A 121 7.75 2.97 -12.83
C ALA A 121 7.19 3.87 -13.94
N GLU A 122 6.94 3.32 -15.13
CA GLU A 122 6.38 4.05 -16.27
C GLU A 122 4.91 4.46 -16.01
N GLU A 123 4.14 3.62 -15.31
CA GLU A 123 2.78 3.94 -14.90
C GLU A 123 2.77 5.16 -13.96
N ARG A 124 3.63 5.17 -12.93
CA ARG A 124 3.76 6.31 -12.01
C ARG A 124 4.27 7.56 -12.72
N SER A 125 5.28 7.44 -13.58
CA SER A 125 5.82 8.56 -14.36
C SER A 125 4.75 9.22 -15.21
N TYR A 126 3.88 8.43 -15.84
CA TYR A 126 2.75 8.96 -16.61
C TYR A 126 1.81 9.81 -15.74
N ILE A 127 1.50 9.39 -14.50
CA ILE A 127 0.63 10.17 -13.62
C ILE A 127 1.34 11.44 -13.14
N LEU A 128 2.64 11.38 -12.83
CA LEU A 128 3.43 12.56 -12.47
C LEU A 128 3.40 13.60 -13.60
N GLU A 129 3.56 13.17 -14.86
CA GLU A 129 3.44 14.05 -16.03
C GLU A 129 2.06 14.71 -16.12
N GLN A 130 0.98 13.98 -15.81
CA GLN A 130 -0.38 14.55 -15.79
C GLN A 130 -0.57 15.60 -14.69
N CYS A 131 0.27 15.59 -13.65
CA CYS A 131 0.24 16.54 -12.54
C CYS A 131 1.15 17.75 -12.76
N GLN A 132 2.14 17.65 -13.65
CA GLN A 132 3.09 18.75 -13.91
C GLN A 132 2.39 20.02 -14.39
N GLY A 133 2.85 21.15 -13.88
CA GLY A 133 2.32 22.48 -14.26
C GLY A 133 0.95 22.81 -13.71
N LYS A 134 0.32 21.93 -12.93
CA LYS A 134 -0.98 22.18 -12.32
C LYS A 134 -0.84 22.83 -10.95
N THR A 135 -1.78 23.71 -10.67
CA THR A 135 -1.89 24.36 -9.35
C THR A 135 -2.39 23.35 -8.30
N PRO A 136 -2.10 23.57 -7.00
CA PRO A 136 -2.63 22.74 -5.93
C PRO A 136 -4.16 22.62 -5.94
N LEU A 137 -4.88 23.67 -6.37
CA LEU A 137 -6.34 23.68 -6.47
C LEU A 137 -6.86 22.80 -7.61
N GLU A 138 -6.16 22.74 -8.75
CA GLU A 138 -6.50 21.82 -9.84
C GLU A 138 -6.23 20.38 -9.44
N LEU A 139 -5.11 20.13 -8.73
CA LEU A 139 -4.73 18.81 -8.24
C LEU A 139 -5.70 18.27 -7.17
N GLU A 140 -6.36 19.13 -6.40
CA GLU A 140 -7.39 18.74 -5.41
C GLU A 140 -8.57 17.98 -6.05
N ARG A 141 -8.76 18.14 -7.36
CA ARG A 141 -9.80 17.44 -8.14
C ARG A 141 -9.35 16.08 -8.69
N PHE A 142 -8.09 15.69 -8.43
CA PHE A 142 -7.48 14.46 -8.91
C PHE A 142 -7.32 13.46 -7.77
N ALA A 143 -7.55 12.17 -8.06
CA ALA A 143 -7.26 11.09 -7.14
C ALA A 143 -6.47 9.96 -7.83
N VAL A 144 -5.53 9.39 -7.10
CA VAL A 144 -4.83 8.15 -7.46
C VAL A 144 -5.23 7.08 -6.46
N LEU A 145 -5.82 6.00 -6.96
CA LEU A 145 -6.37 4.92 -6.16
C LEU A 145 -5.49 3.68 -6.26
N PHE A 146 -5.12 3.18 -5.11
CA PHE A 146 -4.33 1.96 -4.94
C PHE A 146 -5.15 0.84 -4.31
N ARG A 147 -4.75 -0.40 -4.56
CA ARG A 147 -5.37 -1.56 -3.90
C ARG A 147 -4.99 -1.65 -2.43
N THR A 148 -3.74 -1.33 -2.08
CA THR A 148 -3.20 -1.43 -0.71
C THR A 148 -2.37 -0.20 -0.33
N ASN A 149 -2.21 0.03 0.98
CA ASN A 149 -1.36 1.12 1.48
C ASN A 149 0.13 0.91 1.19
N SER A 150 0.56 -0.34 1.03
CA SER A 150 1.97 -0.67 0.76
C SER A 150 2.42 -0.19 -0.62
N SER A 151 1.52 -0.16 -1.60
CA SER A 151 1.80 0.30 -2.97
C SER A 151 1.90 1.83 -3.08
N MET A 152 1.44 2.58 -2.07
CA MET A 152 1.39 4.05 -2.11
C MET A 152 2.74 4.69 -1.80
N GLY A 153 3.61 4.02 -1.03
CA GLY A 153 4.81 4.63 -0.46
C GLY A 153 5.85 5.08 -1.49
N VAL A 154 6.04 4.34 -2.58
CA VAL A 154 6.93 4.72 -3.68
C VAL A 154 6.39 5.95 -4.42
N PHE A 155 5.08 5.97 -4.69
CA PHE A 155 4.45 7.10 -5.36
C PHE A 155 4.46 8.36 -4.52
N GLU A 156 4.26 8.25 -3.20
CA GLU A 156 4.42 9.34 -2.24
C GLU A 156 5.81 9.98 -2.33
N ALA A 157 6.87 9.13 -2.31
CA ALA A 157 8.24 9.61 -2.43
C ALA A 157 8.50 10.33 -3.75
N GLN A 158 7.98 9.81 -4.87
CA GLN A 158 8.12 10.44 -6.18
C GLN A 158 7.37 11.78 -6.29
N LEU A 159 6.17 11.90 -5.70
CA LEU A 159 5.45 13.19 -5.62
C LEU A 159 6.26 14.22 -4.83
N MET A 160 6.87 13.83 -3.71
CA MET A 160 7.74 14.70 -2.92
C MET A 160 8.96 15.18 -3.74
N GLN A 161 9.64 14.26 -4.41
CA GLN A 161 10.81 14.56 -5.25
C GLN A 161 10.45 15.51 -6.40
N ALA A 162 9.27 15.32 -7.00
CA ALA A 162 8.75 16.18 -8.07
C ALA A 162 8.20 17.52 -7.56
N GLY A 163 8.15 17.74 -6.23
CA GLY A 163 7.56 18.95 -5.64
C GLY A 163 6.05 19.07 -5.87
N ILE A 164 5.35 17.96 -6.15
CA ILE A 164 3.92 17.92 -6.41
C ILE A 164 3.19 17.78 -5.08
N PRO A 165 2.32 18.73 -4.70
CA PRO A 165 1.58 18.65 -3.45
C PRO A 165 0.54 17.54 -3.50
N PHE A 166 0.44 16.78 -2.43
CA PHE A 166 -0.51 15.68 -2.28
C PHE A 166 -1.18 15.65 -0.92
N VAL A 167 -2.30 14.93 -0.85
CA VAL A 167 -3.11 14.72 0.37
C VAL A 167 -3.39 13.23 0.52
N THR A 168 -3.18 12.71 1.72
CA THR A 168 -3.60 11.37 2.10
C THR A 168 -4.35 11.40 3.44
N ARG A 169 -5.34 10.52 3.59
CA ARG A 169 -6.07 10.30 4.85
C ARG A 169 -5.61 9.04 5.56
N GLU A 170 -4.79 8.25 4.90
CA GLU A 170 -4.31 6.96 5.41
C GLU A 170 -2.87 7.08 5.87
N LYS A 171 -2.52 6.25 6.85
CA LYS A 171 -1.13 6.14 7.27
C LYS A 171 -0.37 5.32 6.24
N ILE A 172 0.38 6.00 5.38
CA ILE A 172 1.25 5.36 4.40
C ILE A 172 2.50 4.82 5.10
N THR A 173 2.92 3.62 4.72
CA THR A 173 4.23 3.10 5.12
C THR A 173 5.28 3.72 4.22
N SER A 174 5.94 4.77 4.72
CA SER A 174 6.97 5.47 3.97
C SER A 174 8.10 4.53 3.53
N VAL A 175 8.49 4.63 2.27
CA VAL A 175 9.63 3.86 1.73
C VAL A 175 10.95 4.23 2.41
N TYR A 176 11.11 5.45 2.87
CA TYR A 176 12.32 5.91 3.56
C TYR A 176 12.54 5.20 4.91
N GLY A 177 11.47 4.85 5.62
CA GLY A 177 11.52 4.09 6.88
C GLY A 177 11.39 2.58 6.68
N HIS A 178 11.19 2.11 5.46
CA HIS A 178 10.96 0.69 5.18
C HIS A 178 12.22 -0.15 5.44
N PHE A 179 12.04 -1.40 5.88
CA PHE A 179 13.19 -2.26 6.20
C PHE A 179 14.10 -2.55 5.01
N VAL A 180 13.56 -2.59 3.77
CA VAL A 180 14.35 -2.78 2.54
C VAL A 180 15.29 -1.61 2.34
N THR A 181 14.79 -0.37 2.45
CA THR A 181 15.60 0.84 2.36
C THR A 181 16.68 0.86 3.43
N ARG A 182 16.30 0.58 4.68
CA ARG A 182 17.25 0.53 5.78
C ARG A 182 18.32 -0.54 5.59
N ASP A 183 17.96 -1.73 5.13
CA ASP A 183 18.93 -2.79 4.85
C ASP A 183 19.91 -2.36 3.76
N VAL A 184 19.45 -1.74 2.66
CA VAL A 184 20.31 -1.22 1.59
C VAL A 184 21.26 -0.15 2.12
N MET A 185 20.76 0.82 2.90
CA MET A 185 21.59 1.85 3.54
C MET A 185 22.63 1.21 4.47
N ASP A 186 22.26 0.20 5.23
CA ASP A 186 23.19 -0.50 6.14
C ASP A 186 24.30 -1.25 5.39
N TYR A 187 24.02 -1.82 4.21
CA TYR A 187 25.06 -2.40 3.36
C TYR A 187 26.07 -1.34 2.91
N PHE A 188 25.61 -0.17 2.46
CA PHE A 188 26.51 0.92 2.10
C PHE A 188 27.28 1.46 3.30
N ARG A 189 26.63 1.70 4.44
CA ARG A 189 27.31 2.11 5.69
C ARG A 189 28.44 1.13 6.06
N ALA A 190 28.16 -0.18 5.98
CA ALA A 190 29.15 -1.21 6.24
C ALA A 190 30.31 -1.18 5.22
N ALA A 191 30.01 -0.95 3.94
CA ALA A 191 31.01 -0.84 2.88
C ALA A 191 31.93 0.41 3.06
N TYR A 192 31.35 1.51 3.56
CA TYR A 192 32.08 2.73 3.86
C TYR A 192 32.71 2.77 5.28
N GLY A 193 32.82 1.60 5.94
CA GLY A 193 33.59 1.46 7.15
C GLY A 193 32.83 1.50 8.46
N CYS A 194 31.51 1.67 8.45
CA CYS A 194 30.74 1.52 9.69
C CYS A 194 30.83 0.08 10.21
N ARG A 195 31.16 -0.06 11.50
CA ARG A 195 31.37 -1.36 12.16
C ARG A 195 30.45 -1.54 13.39
N GLU A 196 29.36 -0.81 13.44
CA GLU A 196 28.39 -0.93 14.53
C GLU A 196 27.72 -2.30 14.55
N ARG A 197 27.73 -2.95 15.71
CA ARG A 197 27.11 -4.28 15.90
C ARG A 197 25.63 -4.31 15.47
N GLN A 198 24.87 -3.29 15.80
CA GLN A 198 23.44 -3.24 15.49
C GLN A 198 23.15 -3.26 13.99
N LEU A 199 23.98 -2.59 13.19
CA LEU A 199 23.92 -2.62 11.73
C LEU A 199 24.15 -4.05 11.22
N PHE A 200 25.22 -4.71 11.67
CA PHE A 200 25.53 -6.07 11.23
C PHE A 200 24.48 -7.09 11.66
N LEU A 201 23.88 -6.95 12.83
CA LEU A 201 22.78 -7.81 13.27
C LEU A 201 21.56 -7.73 12.31
N ARG A 202 21.38 -6.62 11.60
CA ARG A 202 20.32 -6.50 10.58
C ARG A 202 20.69 -7.18 9.27
N ILE A 203 21.89 -6.91 8.73
CA ILE A 203 22.24 -7.38 7.36
C ILE A 203 22.92 -8.75 7.34
N TRP A 204 23.49 -9.21 8.47
CA TRP A 204 24.31 -10.41 8.55
C TRP A 204 23.64 -11.70 8.06
N ASN A 205 22.37 -11.85 8.33
CA ASN A 205 21.57 -13.02 7.94
C ASN A 205 20.73 -12.79 6.65
N ARG A 206 20.98 -11.71 5.94
CA ARG A 206 20.30 -11.46 4.65
C ARG A 206 20.84 -12.38 3.55
N PRO A 207 22.17 -12.48 3.33
CA PRO A 207 22.73 -13.69 2.73
C PRO A 207 22.68 -14.84 3.77
N ARG A 208 22.63 -16.08 3.30
CA ARG A 208 22.69 -17.24 4.22
C ARG A 208 24.13 -17.45 4.70
N LEU A 209 24.58 -16.67 5.68
CA LEU A 209 25.85 -16.90 6.33
C LEU A 209 25.70 -17.93 7.46
N ARG A 210 26.70 -18.78 7.62
CA ARG A 210 26.76 -19.79 8.69
C ARG A 210 27.37 -19.21 9.96
N VAL A 211 26.93 -18.01 10.33
CA VAL A 211 27.52 -17.21 11.40
C VAL A 211 26.43 -16.82 12.40
N GLY A 212 26.61 -17.23 13.65
CA GLY A 212 25.67 -16.96 14.73
C GLY A 212 25.90 -15.59 15.39
N ARG A 213 24.92 -15.15 16.17
CA ARG A 213 24.97 -13.88 16.90
C ARG A 213 26.01 -13.86 18.02
N GLU A 214 26.40 -15.01 18.50
CA GLU A 214 27.42 -15.23 19.55
C GLU A 214 28.80 -14.74 19.13
N SER A 215 29.12 -14.77 17.83
CA SER A 215 30.38 -14.25 17.30
C SER A 215 30.42 -12.72 17.19
N LEU A 216 29.29 -12.05 17.39
CA LEU A 216 29.11 -10.60 17.38
C LEU A 216 28.96 -10.09 18.83
N ASP A 217 29.89 -10.39 19.70
CA ASP A 217 29.85 -10.09 21.15
C ASP A 217 30.28 -8.67 21.49
N SER A 218 30.95 -7.97 20.57
CA SER A 218 31.46 -6.60 20.74
C SER A 218 30.55 -5.54 20.13
N PRO A 219 30.45 -4.31 20.70
CA PRO A 219 29.74 -3.19 20.06
C PRO A 219 30.27 -2.84 18.67
N VAL A 220 31.55 -3.12 18.41
CA VAL A 220 32.23 -2.90 17.14
C VAL A 220 32.60 -4.24 16.53
N VAL A 221 32.18 -4.45 15.29
CA VAL A 221 32.43 -5.69 14.55
C VAL A 221 33.85 -5.73 14.02
N ASP A 222 34.60 -6.77 14.41
CA ASP A 222 35.90 -7.11 13.89
C ASP A 222 35.89 -8.47 13.21
N PHE A 223 36.03 -8.47 11.87
CA PHE A 223 36.01 -9.69 11.05
C PHE A 223 37.14 -10.66 11.43
N GLY A 224 38.30 -10.15 11.82
CA GLY A 224 39.43 -10.96 12.31
C GLY A 224 39.06 -11.73 13.58
N ARG A 225 38.37 -11.08 14.52
CA ARG A 225 37.88 -11.71 15.75
C ARG A 225 36.83 -12.77 15.48
N ILE A 226 35.91 -12.51 14.52
CA ILE A 226 34.88 -13.48 14.14
C ILE A 226 35.53 -14.69 13.47
N ARG A 227 36.51 -14.50 12.58
CA ARG A 227 37.26 -15.63 11.97
C ARG A 227 37.94 -16.48 13.03
N ARG A 228 38.61 -15.87 14.01
CA ARG A 228 39.23 -16.62 15.12
C ARG A 228 38.22 -17.40 15.94
N PHE A 229 37.06 -16.81 16.25
CA PHE A 229 35.99 -17.50 16.96
C PHE A 229 35.57 -18.80 16.28
N TYR A 230 35.48 -18.81 14.93
CA TYR A 230 35.14 -20.01 14.15
C TYR A 230 36.34 -20.87 13.74
N SER A 231 37.55 -20.49 14.10
CA SER A 231 38.74 -21.28 13.87
C SER A 231 39.15 -22.10 15.09
N GLU A 232 38.53 -21.87 16.26
CA GLU A 232 38.91 -22.48 17.56
C GLU A 232 37.74 -23.31 18.12
N ALA A 233 38.09 -24.42 18.82
CA ALA A 233 37.13 -25.21 19.57
C ALA A 233 36.50 -24.39 20.74
N PRO A 234 35.22 -24.58 21.09
CA PRO A 234 34.29 -25.60 20.56
C PRO A 234 33.49 -25.18 19.33
N TYR A 235 33.75 -23.99 18.74
CA TYR A 235 32.96 -23.38 17.65
C TYR A 235 33.60 -23.57 16.29
N GLU A 236 34.56 -24.47 16.12
CA GLU A 236 35.29 -24.67 14.86
C GLU A 236 34.33 -24.93 13.68
N ASN A 237 34.33 -24.00 12.71
CA ASN A 237 33.50 -24.03 11.52
C ASN A 237 34.20 -23.38 10.31
N PRO A 238 34.98 -24.13 9.52
CA PRO A 238 35.70 -23.59 8.37
C PRO A 238 34.78 -22.99 7.30
N ALA A 239 33.53 -23.43 7.24
CA ALA A 239 32.55 -22.84 6.32
C ALA A 239 32.10 -21.45 6.76
N ALA A 240 31.95 -21.22 8.08
CA ALA A 240 31.67 -19.90 8.61
C ALA A 240 32.82 -18.93 8.39
N VAL A 241 34.08 -19.40 8.54
CA VAL A 241 35.27 -18.58 8.24
C VAL A 241 35.25 -18.10 6.79
N ARG A 242 35.00 -19.01 5.84
CA ARG A 242 34.90 -18.64 4.42
C ARG A 242 33.74 -17.67 4.14
N ASP A 243 32.59 -17.87 4.78
CA ASP A 243 31.45 -16.98 4.65
C ASP A 243 31.80 -15.55 5.11
N VAL A 244 32.50 -15.41 6.24
CA VAL A 244 32.97 -14.11 6.76
C VAL A 244 33.96 -13.44 5.81
N GLU A 245 34.95 -14.18 5.30
CA GLU A 245 35.91 -13.65 4.34
C GLU A 245 35.26 -13.21 3.02
N GLN A 246 34.28 -13.97 2.55
CA GLN A 246 33.56 -13.61 1.34
C GLN A 246 32.69 -12.37 1.57
N PHE A 247 32.04 -12.27 2.71
CA PHE A 247 31.21 -11.12 3.06
C PHE A 247 32.06 -9.85 3.18
N GLU A 248 33.22 -9.91 3.85
CA GLU A 248 34.17 -8.79 3.98
C GLU A 248 34.63 -8.33 2.59
N ARG A 249 35.08 -9.25 1.72
CA ARG A 249 35.48 -8.93 0.34
C ARG A 249 34.34 -8.29 -0.47
N LYS A 250 33.11 -8.75 -0.32
CA LYS A 250 31.94 -8.14 -0.99
C LYS A 250 31.66 -6.73 -0.49
N LEU A 251 31.85 -6.44 0.81
CA LEU A 251 31.73 -5.07 1.33
C LEU A 251 32.80 -4.14 0.75
N GLU A 252 34.05 -4.61 0.63
CA GLU A 252 35.14 -3.85 0.00
C GLU A 252 34.84 -3.56 -1.49
N GLN A 253 34.29 -4.53 -2.22
CA GLN A 253 33.87 -4.34 -3.60
C GLN A 253 32.72 -3.33 -3.70
N LEU A 254 31.72 -3.44 -2.84
CA LEU A 254 30.59 -2.52 -2.79
C LEU A 254 31.04 -1.07 -2.60
N GLY A 255 32.03 -0.82 -1.73
CA GLY A 255 32.57 0.53 -1.49
C GLY A 255 33.30 1.15 -2.68
N ARG A 256 33.58 0.35 -3.74
CA ARG A 256 34.23 0.81 -4.98
C ARG A 256 33.25 1.05 -6.14
N PHE A 257 32.01 0.59 -6.02
CA PHE A 257 31.00 0.76 -7.06
C PHE A 257 30.32 2.14 -6.98
N SER A 258 29.77 2.58 -8.12
CA SER A 258 28.76 3.66 -8.09
C SER A 258 27.53 3.21 -7.30
N LEU A 259 26.72 4.15 -6.83
CA LEU A 259 25.53 3.82 -6.04
C LEU A 259 24.59 2.85 -6.77
N GLU A 260 24.34 3.11 -8.06
CA GLU A 260 23.46 2.26 -8.89
C GLU A 260 24.01 0.83 -9.04
N LEU A 261 25.30 0.70 -9.41
CA LEU A 261 25.95 -0.61 -9.47
C LEU A 261 26.01 -1.29 -8.10
N GLY A 262 26.16 -0.49 -7.04
CA GLY A 262 26.15 -0.96 -5.65
C GLY A 262 24.81 -1.58 -5.28
N ILE A 263 23.68 -0.97 -5.63
CA ILE A 263 22.35 -1.53 -5.38
C ILE A 263 22.16 -2.82 -6.16
N THR A 264 22.50 -2.83 -7.46
CA THR A 264 22.48 -4.06 -8.28
C THR A 264 23.35 -5.15 -7.66
N PHE A 265 24.52 -4.80 -7.10
CA PHE A 265 25.41 -5.75 -6.43
C PHE A 265 24.81 -6.24 -5.09
N ILE A 266 24.14 -5.39 -4.32
CA ILE A 266 23.38 -5.81 -3.11
C ILE A 266 22.29 -6.81 -3.50
N ARG A 267 21.49 -6.52 -4.51
CA ARG A 267 20.41 -7.39 -5.00
C ARG A 267 20.92 -8.78 -5.36
N ARG A 268 21.94 -8.86 -6.20
CA ARG A 268 22.42 -10.12 -6.81
C ARG A 268 23.69 -10.65 -6.16
N GLY A 269 24.70 -9.82 -5.97
CA GLY A 269 26.01 -10.19 -5.44
C GLY A 269 25.95 -10.66 -3.99
N PHE A 270 25.19 -9.98 -3.13
CA PHE A 270 24.89 -10.44 -1.76
C PHE A 270 23.74 -11.42 -1.70
N GLY A 271 22.91 -11.57 -2.76
CA GLY A 271 21.73 -12.42 -2.76
C GLY A 271 20.58 -11.86 -1.92
N TYR A 272 20.48 -10.53 -1.83
CA TYR A 272 19.44 -9.86 -1.05
C TYR A 272 18.06 -10.09 -1.65
N GLU A 273 17.94 -10.08 -2.99
CA GLU A 273 16.68 -10.36 -3.66
C GLU A 273 16.18 -11.80 -3.40
N ASP A 274 17.09 -12.78 -3.35
CA ASP A 274 16.73 -14.15 -2.96
C ASP A 274 16.30 -14.23 -1.50
N TYR A 275 16.88 -13.41 -0.63
CA TYR A 275 16.41 -13.29 0.76
C TYR A 275 14.97 -12.75 0.80
N LEU A 276 14.65 -11.70 0.03
CA LEU A 276 13.30 -11.14 -0.04
C LEU A 276 12.29 -12.18 -0.57
N ARG A 277 12.64 -12.94 -1.60
CA ARG A 277 11.81 -14.03 -2.15
C ARG A 277 11.51 -15.09 -1.08
N ARG A 278 12.52 -15.53 -0.34
CA ARG A 278 12.32 -16.49 0.75
C ARG A 278 11.49 -15.93 1.88
N LYS A 279 11.67 -14.66 2.22
CA LYS A 279 10.95 -13.99 3.29
C LYS A 279 9.48 -13.76 2.95
N ALA A 280 9.16 -13.44 1.71
CA ALA A 280 7.80 -13.27 1.22
C ALA A 280 7.05 -14.61 1.13
N GLY A 281 7.77 -15.73 0.93
CA GLY A 281 7.17 -17.05 0.76
C GLY A 281 6.25 -17.09 -0.45
N SER A 282 4.98 -17.45 -0.26
CA SER A 282 3.95 -17.49 -1.30
C SER A 282 3.24 -16.14 -1.52
N ASN A 283 3.55 -15.12 -0.73
CA ASN A 283 2.90 -13.81 -0.87
C ASN A 283 3.57 -12.99 -1.98
N ARG A 284 3.03 -13.12 -3.19
CA ARG A 284 3.55 -12.48 -4.39
C ARG A 284 3.44 -10.95 -4.33
N GLU A 285 2.31 -10.43 -3.89
CA GLU A 285 2.08 -8.99 -3.75
C GLU A 285 3.11 -8.34 -2.81
N LEU A 286 3.39 -8.97 -1.67
CA LEU A 286 4.38 -8.50 -0.72
C LEU A 286 5.79 -8.47 -1.33
N LEU A 287 6.15 -9.50 -2.12
CA LEU A 287 7.43 -9.54 -2.82
C LEU A 287 7.53 -8.44 -3.86
N GLU A 288 6.51 -8.25 -4.69
CA GLU A 288 6.45 -7.22 -5.72
C GLU A 288 6.65 -5.83 -5.12
N ASN A 289 5.95 -5.52 -4.01
CA ASN A 289 6.14 -4.26 -3.29
C ASN A 289 7.58 -4.06 -2.78
N TRP A 290 8.25 -5.11 -2.30
CA TRP A 290 9.64 -5.00 -1.83
C TRP A 290 10.63 -4.82 -2.97
N LEU A 291 10.39 -5.48 -4.11
CA LEU A 291 11.20 -5.31 -5.32
C LEU A 291 11.03 -3.91 -5.90
N GLU A 292 9.81 -3.38 -5.88
CA GLU A 292 9.50 -2.01 -6.31
C GLU A 292 10.27 -0.96 -5.49
N ILE A 293 10.42 -1.17 -4.18
CA ILE A 293 11.27 -0.31 -3.34
C ILE A 293 12.73 -0.39 -3.77
N LEU A 294 13.24 -1.57 -4.13
CA LEU A 294 14.60 -1.71 -4.63
C LEU A 294 14.79 -1.01 -5.98
N ASP A 295 13.82 -1.13 -6.88
CA ASP A 295 13.84 -0.46 -8.18
C ASP A 295 13.81 1.07 -7.99
N TRP A 296 12.95 1.56 -7.09
CA TRP A 296 12.91 2.97 -6.74
C TRP A 296 14.23 3.47 -6.15
N LEU A 297 14.88 2.72 -5.25
CA LEU A 297 16.19 3.08 -4.69
C LEU A 297 17.27 3.17 -5.78
N GLU A 298 17.21 2.27 -6.78
CA GLU A 298 18.14 2.25 -7.92
C GLU A 298 17.95 3.47 -8.83
N GLU A 299 16.72 3.97 -8.97
CA GLU A 299 16.42 5.23 -9.68
C GLU A 299 16.81 6.46 -8.86
N ASP A 300 16.40 6.49 -7.58
CA ASP A 300 16.62 7.61 -6.68
C ASP A 300 18.10 7.93 -6.48
N CYS A 301 18.94 6.91 -6.36
CA CYS A 301 20.38 7.09 -6.14
C CYS A 301 21.11 7.76 -7.33
N ARG A 302 20.58 7.70 -8.55
CA ARG A 302 21.21 8.27 -9.77
C ARG A 302 21.42 9.78 -9.70
N GLY A 303 20.56 10.50 -8.96
CA GLY A 303 20.66 11.93 -8.78
C GLY A 303 21.74 12.38 -7.77
N HIS A 304 22.45 11.44 -7.13
CA HIS A 304 23.36 11.72 -6.04
C HIS A 304 24.82 11.40 -6.37
N GLU A 305 25.71 12.33 -6.04
CA GLU A 305 27.14 12.23 -6.34
C GLU A 305 27.85 11.13 -5.55
N ASN A 306 27.43 10.94 -4.29
CA ASN A 306 28.01 9.95 -3.38
C ASN A 306 26.99 9.49 -2.31
N PHE A 307 27.37 8.43 -1.60
CA PHE A 307 26.52 7.83 -0.56
C PHE A 307 26.13 8.81 0.55
N GLU A 308 27.06 9.62 1.04
CA GLU A 308 26.83 10.53 2.15
C GLU A 308 25.74 11.59 1.80
N LYS A 309 25.77 12.12 0.57
CA LYS A 309 24.73 13.06 0.10
C LYS A 309 23.40 12.35 -0.05
N TRP A 310 23.39 11.15 -0.63
CA TRP A 310 22.19 10.35 -0.78
C TRP A 310 21.56 10.00 0.56
N GLU A 311 22.34 9.50 1.50
CA GLU A 311 21.91 9.16 2.87
C GLU A 311 21.27 10.36 3.58
N ARG A 312 21.89 11.53 3.52
CA ARG A 312 21.32 12.76 4.10
C ARG A 312 19.98 13.12 3.50
N CYS A 313 19.82 13.00 2.17
CA CYS A 313 18.54 13.23 1.50
C CYS A 313 17.48 12.25 1.97
N GLN A 314 17.81 10.97 2.10
CA GLN A 314 16.91 9.92 2.60
C GLN A 314 16.44 10.22 4.04
N GLU A 315 17.36 10.59 4.92
CA GLU A 315 17.04 10.94 6.31
C GLU A 315 16.18 12.21 6.39
N GLN A 316 16.47 13.21 5.56
CA GLN A 316 15.71 14.46 5.53
C GLN A 316 14.28 14.21 5.06
N ALA A 317 14.09 13.44 3.99
CA ALA A 317 12.77 13.06 3.49
C ALA A 317 11.98 12.24 4.52
N ALA A 318 12.64 11.29 5.20
CA ALA A 318 12.02 10.52 6.28
C ALA A 318 11.53 11.40 7.44
N ARG A 319 12.30 12.43 7.82
CA ARG A 319 11.91 13.39 8.86
C ARG A 319 10.74 14.26 8.44
N GLN A 320 10.73 14.76 7.20
CA GLN A 320 9.64 15.57 6.65
C GLN A 320 8.32 14.81 6.68
N LEU A 321 8.30 13.57 6.18
CA LEU A 321 7.10 12.73 6.22
C LEU A 321 6.63 12.40 7.64
N SER A 322 7.56 12.18 8.57
CA SER A 322 7.20 11.93 9.96
C SER A 322 6.57 13.15 10.64
N GLN A 323 6.97 14.35 10.29
CA GLN A 323 6.40 15.60 10.79
C GLN A 323 5.05 15.90 10.16
N GLU A 324 4.87 15.61 8.88
CA GLU A 324 3.61 15.80 8.16
C GLU A 324 2.53 14.78 8.53
N GLY A 325 2.93 13.54 8.84
CA GLY A 325 2.02 12.45 9.24
C GLY A 325 1.44 12.57 10.65
N THR A 326 1.99 13.44 11.52
CA THR A 326 1.49 13.67 12.88
C THR A 326 0.48 14.81 13.00
N GLY A 327 0.33 15.63 11.95
CA GLY A 327 -0.66 16.68 11.89
C GLY A 327 -1.56 16.47 10.69
N GLY A 328 -2.73 15.90 10.89
CA GLY A 328 -3.80 15.90 9.88
C GLY A 328 -4.09 17.35 9.44
N ASN A 329 -3.27 17.86 8.54
CA ASN A 329 -3.42 19.22 8.03
C ASN A 329 -4.53 19.22 6.98
N THR A 330 -5.76 19.38 7.44
CA THR A 330 -6.97 19.51 6.64
C THR A 330 -6.95 20.74 5.68
N GLN A 331 -5.87 21.49 5.64
CA GLN A 331 -5.71 22.67 4.79
C GLN A 331 -4.77 22.46 3.59
N LYS A 332 -4.06 21.34 3.49
CA LYS A 332 -3.21 21.09 2.31
C LYS A 332 -4.09 20.74 1.11
N LYS A 333 -3.84 21.43 -0.01
CA LYS A 333 -4.42 21.17 -1.33
C LYS A 333 -3.42 20.43 -2.19
N GLY A 334 -3.87 19.44 -2.94
CA GLY A 334 -3.02 18.64 -3.80
C GLY A 334 -3.73 17.42 -4.32
N ILE A 335 -3.02 16.58 -5.07
CA ILE A 335 -3.57 15.31 -5.57
C ILE A 335 -3.86 14.36 -4.41
N HIS A 336 -5.00 13.71 -4.44
CA HIS A 336 -5.39 12.74 -3.42
C HIS A 336 -4.78 11.37 -3.72
N ILE A 337 -4.08 10.78 -2.76
CA ILE A 337 -3.60 9.39 -2.82
C ILE A 337 -4.31 8.58 -1.74
N LEU A 338 -5.02 7.53 -2.18
CA LEU A 338 -5.97 6.79 -1.35
C LEU A 338 -5.98 5.32 -1.74
N THR A 339 -6.35 4.44 -0.81
CA THR A 339 -6.83 3.12 -1.23
C THR A 339 -8.24 3.23 -1.80
N MET A 340 -8.63 2.25 -2.64
CA MET A 340 -10.01 2.15 -3.14
C MET A 340 -11.03 2.12 -1.99
N HIS A 341 -10.69 1.50 -0.85
CA HIS A 341 -11.58 1.46 0.31
C HIS A 341 -11.75 2.84 0.95
N ALA A 342 -10.68 3.63 1.06
CA ALA A 342 -10.74 4.97 1.62
C ALA A 342 -11.41 5.97 0.69
N ALA A 343 -11.48 5.67 -0.60
CA ALA A 343 -12.12 6.49 -1.61
C ALA A 343 -13.66 6.31 -1.63
N LYS A 344 -14.21 5.28 -0.95
CA LYS A 344 -15.66 5.09 -0.87
C LYS A 344 -16.34 6.33 -0.30
N GLY A 345 -17.40 6.79 -0.97
CA GLY A 345 -18.15 7.99 -0.61
C GLY A 345 -17.53 9.31 -1.06
N LEU A 346 -16.32 9.29 -1.64
CA LEU A 346 -15.67 10.47 -2.19
C LEU A 346 -15.96 10.61 -3.69
N GLU A 347 -15.65 11.81 -4.23
CA GLU A 347 -15.81 12.09 -5.66
C GLU A 347 -14.70 13.03 -6.16
N TYR A 348 -14.23 12.76 -7.39
CA TYR A 348 -13.16 13.49 -8.02
C TYR A 348 -13.44 13.64 -9.51
N ASP A 349 -12.90 14.68 -10.14
CA ASP A 349 -13.08 14.91 -11.58
C ASP A 349 -12.19 13.97 -12.42
N ARG A 350 -11.01 13.64 -11.91
CA ARG A 350 -10.09 12.71 -12.57
C ARG A 350 -9.58 11.68 -11.57
N VAL A 351 -9.75 10.42 -11.93
CA VAL A 351 -9.32 9.28 -11.10
C VAL A 351 -8.35 8.42 -11.91
N PHE A 352 -7.20 8.14 -11.31
CA PHE A 352 -6.25 7.15 -11.80
C PHE A 352 -6.37 5.90 -10.94
N LEU A 353 -6.59 4.77 -11.56
CA LEU A 353 -6.65 3.48 -10.89
C LEU A 353 -5.35 2.73 -11.21
N MET A 354 -4.52 2.55 -10.18
CA MET A 354 -3.20 1.96 -10.30
C MET A 354 -3.25 0.44 -10.23
N ASP A 355 -2.25 -0.19 -10.85
CA ASP A 355 -1.97 -1.62 -10.74
C ASP A 355 -3.16 -2.51 -11.11
N VAL A 356 -3.88 -2.18 -12.20
CA VAL A 356 -4.97 -3.00 -12.74
C VAL A 356 -4.38 -4.22 -13.45
N ASN A 357 -3.76 -5.09 -12.66
CA ASN A 357 -3.07 -6.30 -13.10
C ASN A 357 -3.71 -7.54 -12.48
N GLU A 358 -3.66 -8.66 -13.20
CA GLU A 358 -4.10 -9.97 -12.71
C GLU A 358 -3.48 -10.28 -11.34
N GLY A 359 -4.32 -10.61 -10.37
CA GLY A 359 -3.89 -10.90 -9.00
C GLY A 359 -3.86 -9.70 -8.06
N THR A 360 -3.83 -8.47 -8.58
CA THR A 360 -3.95 -7.23 -7.79
C THR A 360 -5.36 -6.66 -7.92
N ILE A 361 -5.80 -6.38 -9.15
CA ILE A 361 -7.16 -5.98 -9.49
C ILE A 361 -7.57 -6.73 -10.79
N PRO A 362 -8.42 -7.78 -10.70
CA PRO A 362 -9.01 -8.36 -9.49
C PRO A 362 -8.00 -9.10 -8.61
N TYR A 363 -8.25 -9.12 -7.30
CA TYR A 363 -7.43 -9.84 -6.35
C TYR A 363 -7.62 -11.36 -6.52
N HIS A 364 -6.54 -12.14 -6.53
CA HIS A 364 -6.55 -13.57 -6.85
C HIS A 364 -7.48 -14.46 -5.99
N LYS A 365 -7.92 -13.97 -4.81
CA LYS A 365 -8.93 -14.66 -3.97
C LYS A 365 -10.37 -14.24 -4.28
N ALA A 366 -10.57 -13.29 -5.20
CA ALA A 366 -11.88 -12.80 -5.60
C ALA A 366 -12.41 -13.48 -6.87
N VAL A 367 -11.61 -14.36 -7.49
CA VAL A 367 -11.96 -15.13 -8.70
C VAL A 367 -12.32 -16.56 -8.33
#